data_0a18cdafdebc21d5eb70342aa03193d3
#
_entry.id   0a18cdafdebc21d5eb70342aa03193d3
#
_cell.length_a   1.000
_cell.length_b   1.000
_cell.length_c   1.000
_cell.angle_alpha   90.00
_cell.angle_beta   90.00
_cell.angle_gamma   90.00
#
_symmetry.space_group_name_H-M   'P 1'
#
loop_
_entity.id
_entity.type
_entity.pdbx_description
1 polymer ?
#
loop_
_entity_poly.entity_id
_entity_poly.type
_entity_poly.pdbx_seq_one_letter_code
_entity_poly.pdbx_strand_id
1 'polypeptide(L)'
;MDYFLYLAAGALAGLLSGLFGLGGGIIIVPVLVFLFTASGWSQDIITHLAIGTSLGTIVVTSMVSIATFQQHRMIRWPIVRSLAAGIVVGAFIGGFAGSQLSGYLLQLLFGCLMILVAAQLVFGNPARESDLPSSGLLGGAGFMIGALSSVLGIGGGSLTVPFLTYRGVVIRQAVAVSAACGLPLALAGAAGYIISGFNSTNLPDGSIGYLFF
;
A
#
# COMPACT_ATOMS: atom_id res chain seq x y z
N MET A 1 -3.06 23.64 15.56
CA MET A 1 -3.33 23.98 14.15
C MET A 1 -3.07 22.78 13.21
N ASP A 2 -2.19 21.90 13.62
CA ASP A 2 -1.70 20.79 12.79
C ASP A 2 -2.72 19.66 12.59
N TYR A 3 -3.53 19.32 13.60
CA TYR A 3 -4.55 18.26 13.48
C TYR A 3 -5.59 18.54 12.39
N PHE A 4 -6.01 19.79 12.21
CA PHE A 4 -6.96 20.14 11.15
C PHE A 4 -6.33 19.96 9.76
N LEU A 5 -5.05 20.27 9.63
CA LEU A 5 -4.29 20.11 8.38
C LEU A 5 -4.12 18.62 8.01
N TYR A 6 -3.79 17.78 8.99
CA TYR A 6 -3.72 16.33 8.80
C TYR A 6 -5.08 15.73 8.40
N LEU A 7 -6.16 16.19 9.04
CA LEU A 7 -7.52 15.72 8.76
C LEU A 7 -7.98 16.13 7.36
N ALA A 8 -7.74 17.37 6.97
CA ALA A 8 -8.06 17.87 5.63
C ALA A 8 -7.23 17.15 4.55
N ALA A 9 -5.92 17.00 4.76
CA ALA A 9 -5.05 16.29 3.84
C ALA A 9 -5.44 14.81 3.71
N GLY A 10 -5.77 14.14 4.82
CA GLY A 10 -6.24 12.75 4.82
C GLY A 10 -7.59 12.59 4.11
N ALA A 11 -8.53 13.51 4.31
CA ALA A 11 -9.83 13.48 3.63
C ALA A 11 -9.67 13.67 2.10
N LEU A 12 -8.86 14.62 1.67
CA LEU A 12 -8.56 14.84 0.25
C LEU A 12 -7.82 13.66 -0.37
N ALA A 13 -6.80 13.14 0.30
CA ALA A 13 -6.06 11.98 -0.17
C ALA A 13 -6.95 10.73 -0.26
N GLY A 14 -7.82 10.51 0.73
CA GLY A 14 -8.78 9.40 0.74
C GLY A 14 -9.81 9.52 -0.39
N LEU A 15 -10.33 10.71 -0.64
CA LEU A 15 -11.31 10.96 -1.71
C LEU A 15 -10.67 10.73 -3.09
N LEU A 16 -9.51 11.30 -3.35
CA LEU A 16 -8.79 11.11 -4.60
C LEU A 16 -8.40 9.64 -4.81
N SER A 17 -7.88 8.99 -3.77
CA SER A 17 -7.52 7.58 -3.83
C SER A 17 -8.71 6.67 -4.09
N GLY A 18 -9.87 6.98 -3.49
CA GLY A 18 -11.11 6.25 -3.72
C GLY A 18 -11.63 6.41 -5.15
N LEU A 19 -11.57 7.62 -5.72
CA LEU A 19 -11.98 7.91 -7.09
C LEU A 19 -11.12 7.16 -8.12
N PHE A 20 -9.81 7.13 -7.93
CA PHE A 20 -8.89 6.48 -8.86
C PHE A 20 -8.74 4.98 -8.63
N GLY A 21 -9.21 4.45 -7.49
CA GLY A 21 -9.06 3.03 -7.15
C GLY A 21 -7.62 2.55 -6.96
N LEU A 22 -6.68 3.48 -6.79
CA LEU A 22 -5.23 3.21 -6.74
C LEU A 22 -4.74 2.76 -5.34
N GLY A 23 -5.63 2.74 -4.34
CA GLY A 23 -5.24 2.49 -2.93
C GLY A 23 -4.60 3.72 -2.28
N GLY A 24 -4.91 3.97 -1.00
CA GLY A 24 -4.58 5.23 -0.30
C GLY A 24 -3.10 5.63 -0.30
N GLY A 25 -2.19 4.66 -0.22
CA GLY A 25 -0.77 4.90 0.03
C GLY A 25 -0.05 5.76 -1.01
N ILE A 26 -0.46 5.68 -2.29
CA ILE A 26 0.18 6.48 -3.36
C ILE A 26 0.12 7.99 -3.08
N ILE A 27 -0.99 8.44 -2.53
CA ILE A 27 -1.20 9.87 -2.24
C ILE A 27 -0.78 10.18 -0.80
N ILE A 28 -1.08 9.26 0.13
CA ILE A 28 -0.82 9.46 1.56
C ILE A 28 0.68 9.57 1.85
N VAL A 29 1.53 8.70 1.27
CA VAL A 29 2.98 8.71 1.56
C VAL A 29 3.63 10.05 1.16
N PRO A 30 3.50 10.58 -0.06
CA PRO A 30 4.07 11.88 -0.39
C PRO A 30 3.52 13.04 0.46
N VAL A 31 2.21 13.01 0.75
CA VAL A 31 1.58 14.02 1.60
C VAL A 31 2.17 13.99 3.02
N LEU A 32 2.32 12.81 3.61
CA LEU A 32 2.94 12.66 4.93
C LEU A 32 4.41 13.08 4.93
N VAL A 33 5.19 12.70 3.90
CA VAL A 33 6.58 13.15 3.75
C VAL A 33 6.65 14.68 3.72
N PHE A 34 5.77 15.33 2.95
CA PHE A 34 5.72 16.78 2.88
C PHE A 34 5.36 17.41 4.25
N LEU A 35 4.32 16.90 4.92
CA LEU A 35 3.87 17.40 6.22
C LEU A 35 4.94 17.21 7.30
N PHE A 36 5.58 16.05 7.38
CA PHE A 36 6.62 15.78 8.35
C PHE A 36 7.88 16.62 8.10
N THR A 37 8.21 16.88 6.82
CA THR A 37 9.29 17.80 6.45
C THR A 37 8.96 19.23 6.91
N ALA A 38 7.72 19.69 6.70
CA ALA A 38 7.27 21.00 7.14
C ALA A 38 7.26 21.14 8.67
N SER A 39 7.09 20.03 9.41
CA SER A 39 7.17 19.99 10.88
C SER A 39 8.62 20.00 11.41
N GLY A 40 9.62 20.00 10.53
CA GLY A 40 11.04 20.11 10.92
C GLY A 40 11.66 18.83 11.48
N TRP A 41 11.05 17.65 11.21
CA TRP A 41 11.59 16.37 11.67
C TRP A 41 12.84 15.96 10.88
N SER A 42 13.63 15.03 11.44
CA SER A 42 14.86 14.55 10.81
C SER A 42 14.56 13.82 9.50
N GLN A 43 15.28 14.16 8.44
CA GLN A 43 15.15 13.57 7.11
C GLN A 43 15.36 12.04 7.11
N ASP A 44 16.16 11.54 8.07
CA ASP A 44 16.48 10.11 8.16
C ASP A 44 15.27 9.25 8.53
N ILE A 45 14.30 9.82 9.29
CA ILE A 45 13.14 9.06 9.79
C ILE A 45 11.82 9.39 9.08
N ILE A 46 11.74 10.56 8.42
CA ILE A 46 10.49 11.06 7.80
C ILE A 46 9.88 10.02 6.85
N THR A 47 10.69 9.45 5.96
CA THR A 47 10.21 8.52 4.95
C THR A 47 9.69 7.23 5.58
N HIS A 48 10.39 6.70 6.57
CA HIS A 48 9.99 5.49 7.30
C HIS A 48 8.69 5.69 8.08
N LEU A 49 8.57 6.84 8.78
CA LEU A 49 7.35 7.23 9.48
C LEU A 49 6.17 7.41 8.52
N ALA A 50 6.38 8.07 7.39
CA ALA A 50 5.33 8.26 6.38
C ALA A 50 4.84 6.93 5.83
N ILE A 51 5.75 5.98 5.53
CA ILE A 51 5.41 4.65 5.04
C ILE A 51 4.67 3.85 6.11
N GLY A 52 5.19 3.77 7.33
CA GLY A 52 4.56 3.03 8.43
C GLY A 52 3.17 3.57 8.74
N THR A 53 3.02 4.90 8.88
CA THR A 53 1.74 5.57 9.11
C THR A 53 0.76 5.36 7.96
N SER A 54 1.23 5.40 6.71
CA SER A 54 0.41 5.07 5.55
C SER A 54 -0.12 3.64 5.62
N LEU A 55 0.70 2.65 5.98
CA LEU A 55 0.24 1.27 6.17
C LEU A 55 -0.81 1.19 7.27
N GLY A 56 -0.64 1.90 8.40
CA GLY A 56 -1.64 2.00 9.46
C GLY A 56 -2.98 2.56 8.96
N THR A 57 -2.97 3.63 8.20
CA THR A 57 -4.20 4.20 7.60
C THR A 57 -4.86 3.25 6.60
N ILE A 58 -4.06 2.46 5.85
CA ILE A 58 -4.57 1.47 4.91
C ILE A 58 -5.32 0.35 5.63
N VAL A 59 -4.95 -0.03 6.85
CA VAL A 59 -5.72 -1.01 7.64
C VAL A 59 -7.16 -0.55 7.80
N VAL A 60 -7.36 0.69 8.26
CA VAL A 60 -8.70 1.25 8.50
C VAL A 60 -9.48 1.41 7.18
N THR A 61 -8.85 1.99 6.16
CA THR A 61 -9.49 2.22 4.87
C THR A 61 -9.84 0.92 4.14
N SER A 62 -9.01 -0.11 4.26
CA SER A 62 -9.30 -1.44 3.70
C SER A 62 -10.48 -2.11 4.38
N MET A 63 -10.64 -1.99 5.71
CA MET A 63 -11.81 -2.52 6.42
C MET A 63 -13.12 -1.92 5.89
N VAL A 64 -13.17 -0.59 5.73
CA VAL A 64 -14.34 0.10 5.18
C VAL A 64 -14.59 -0.31 3.72
N SER A 65 -13.54 -0.38 2.93
CA SER A 65 -13.63 -0.78 1.52
C SER A 65 -14.14 -2.22 1.36
N ILE A 66 -13.64 -3.16 2.17
CA ILE A 66 -14.10 -4.55 2.17
C ILE A 66 -15.59 -4.60 2.48
N ALA A 67 -16.06 -3.89 3.52
CA ALA A 67 -17.47 -3.86 3.90
C ALA A 67 -18.33 -3.37 2.72
N THR A 68 -17.91 -2.29 2.06
CA THR A 68 -18.63 -1.72 0.91
C THR A 68 -18.65 -2.66 -0.29
N PHE A 69 -17.51 -3.20 -0.70
CA PHE A 69 -17.43 -4.12 -1.84
C PHE A 69 -18.12 -5.47 -1.58
N GLN A 70 -18.13 -5.92 -0.33
CA GLN A 70 -18.83 -7.14 0.07
C GLN A 70 -20.35 -6.99 -0.05
N GLN A 71 -20.91 -5.84 0.33
CA GLN A 71 -22.34 -5.54 0.15
C GLN A 71 -22.76 -5.62 -1.32
N HIS A 72 -21.90 -5.20 -2.22
CA HIS A 72 -22.13 -5.23 -3.66
C HIS A 72 -21.71 -6.57 -4.32
N ARG A 73 -21.28 -7.57 -3.56
CA ARG A 73 -20.83 -8.89 -4.04
C ARG A 73 -19.73 -8.83 -5.11
N MET A 74 -18.85 -7.80 -5.05
CA MET A 74 -17.80 -7.57 -6.05
C MET A 74 -16.52 -8.34 -5.75
N ILE A 75 -16.32 -8.82 -4.51
CA ILE A 75 -15.09 -9.49 -4.10
C ILE A 75 -15.06 -10.93 -4.58
N ARG A 76 -14.06 -11.29 -5.38
CA ARG A 76 -13.78 -12.68 -5.78
C ARG A 76 -12.86 -13.33 -4.74
N TRP A 77 -13.44 -13.88 -3.69
CA TRP A 77 -12.72 -14.51 -2.57
C TRP A 77 -11.70 -15.59 -2.96
N PRO A 78 -11.94 -16.45 -3.99
CA PRO A 78 -10.93 -17.41 -4.42
C PRO A 78 -9.63 -16.75 -4.87
N ILE A 79 -9.70 -15.62 -5.59
CA ILE A 79 -8.52 -14.87 -6.00
C ILE A 79 -7.83 -14.23 -4.78
N VAL A 80 -8.61 -13.63 -3.87
CA VAL A 80 -8.08 -13.03 -2.63
C VAL A 80 -7.29 -14.07 -1.84
N ARG A 81 -7.85 -15.25 -1.61
CA ARG A 81 -7.19 -16.31 -0.82
C ARG A 81 -5.87 -16.78 -1.47
N SER A 82 -5.85 -16.92 -2.80
CA SER A 82 -4.65 -17.33 -3.53
C SER A 82 -3.54 -16.27 -3.48
N LEU A 83 -3.90 -14.97 -3.49
CA LEU A 83 -2.94 -13.87 -3.39
C LEU A 83 -2.51 -13.60 -1.94
N ALA A 84 -3.45 -13.68 -1.00
CA ALA A 84 -3.25 -13.22 0.38
C ALA A 84 -2.10 -13.94 1.10
N ALA A 85 -1.95 -15.24 0.89
CA ALA A 85 -0.85 -16.00 1.50
C ALA A 85 0.52 -15.45 1.10
N GLY A 86 0.73 -15.23 -0.21
CA GLY A 86 1.95 -14.61 -0.71
C GLY A 86 2.10 -13.17 -0.25
N ILE A 87 1.01 -12.39 -0.29
CA ILE A 87 1.01 -10.99 0.14
C ILE A 87 1.45 -10.84 1.60
N VAL A 88 0.92 -11.65 2.51
CA VAL A 88 1.29 -11.57 3.94
C VAL A 88 2.78 -11.80 4.15
N VAL A 89 3.32 -12.87 3.56
CA VAL A 89 4.75 -13.18 3.69
C VAL A 89 5.59 -12.09 3.01
N GLY A 90 5.24 -11.70 1.78
CA GLY A 90 5.94 -10.66 1.05
C GLY A 90 5.89 -9.31 1.75
N ALA A 91 4.72 -8.90 2.27
CA ALA A 91 4.55 -7.62 2.95
C ALA A 91 5.31 -7.56 4.28
N PHE A 92 5.34 -8.63 5.04
CA PHE A 92 6.12 -8.67 6.28
C PHE A 92 7.62 -8.54 6.00
N ILE A 93 8.14 -9.34 5.06
CA ILE A 93 9.55 -9.29 4.66
C ILE A 93 9.88 -7.92 4.04
N GLY A 94 9.00 -7.41 3.16
CA GLY A 94 9.16 -6.11 2.54
C GLY A 94 9.15 -4.96 3.55
N GLY A 95 8.25 -4.97 4.53
CA GLY A 95 8.21 -3.97 5.60
C GLY A 95 9.48 -3.97 6.44
N PHE A 96 9.94 -5.15 6.83
CA PHE A 96 11.19 -5.31 7.57
C PHE A 96 12.41 -4.89 6.73
N ALA A 97 12.51 -5.29 5.47
CA ALA A 97 13.60 -4.91 4.59
C ALA A 97 13.56 -3.41 4.24
N GLY A 98 12.36 -2.86 3.99
CA GLY A 98 12.16 -1.45 3.69
C GLY A 98 12.64 -0.52 4.82
N SER A 99 12.44 -0.94 6.07
CA SER A 99 12.90 -0.17 7.23
C SER A 99 14.44 -0.10 7.37
N GLN A 100 15.18 -0.98 6.70
CA GLN A 100 16.65 -0.97 6.68
C GLN A 100 17.23 -0.14 5.54
N LEU A 101 16.40 0.28 4.58
CA LEU A 101 16.84 1.08 3.45
C LEU A 101 16.94 2.57 3.86
N SER A 102 17.81 3.32 3.22
CA SER A 102 17.87 4.77 3.43
C SER A 102 16.59 5.46 2.92
N GLY A 103 16.15 6.53 3.60
CA GLY A 103 14.98 7.30 3.19
C GLY A 103 15.06 7.80 1.74
N TYR A 104 16.26 8.18 1.29
CA TYR A 104 16.50 8.58 -0.10
C TYR A 104 16.24 7.45 -1.10
N LEU A 105 16.71 6.24 -0.81
CA LEU A 105 16.49 5.07 -1.67
C LEU A 105 14.99 4.70 -1.73
N LEU A 106 14.28 4.79 -0.61
CA LEU A 106 12.83 4.57 -0.57
C LEU A 106 12.08 5.57 -1.45
N GLN A 107 12.44 6.87 -1.38
CA GLN A 107 11.84 7.89 -2.23
C GLN A 107 12.15 7.67 -3.72
N LEU A 108 13.37 7.27 -4.06
CA LEU A 108 13.76 6.94 -5.43
C LEU A 108 12.96 5.74 -5.96
N LEU A 109 12.88 4.66 -5.18
CA LEU A 109 12.10 3.47 -5.53
C LEU A 109 10.61 3.80 -5.68
N PHE A 110 10.08 4.65 -4.80
CA PHE A 110 8.70 5.13 -4.89
C PHE A 110 8.48 5.88 -6.22
N GLY A 111 9.35 6.83 -6.55
CA GLY A 111 9.27 7.59 -7.81
C GLY A 111 9.36 6.70 -9.04
N CYS A 112 10.31 5.77 -9.07
CA CYS A 112 10.46 4.80 -10.17
C CYS A 112 9.20 3.93 -10.32
N LEU A 113 8.64 3.44 -9.22
CA LEU A 113 7.41 2.64 -9.26
C LEU A 113 6.23 3.46 -9.78
N MET A 114 6.10 4.73 -9.36
CA MET A 114 5.04 5.62 -9.86
C MET A 114 5.11 5.85 -11.36
N ILE A 115 6.30 6.06 -11.90
CA ILE A 115 6.52 6.20 -13.35
C ILE A 115 6.13 4.90 -14.06
N LEU A 116 6.51 3.76 -13.52
CA LEU A 116 6.18 2.44 -14.09
C LEU A 116 4.66 2.20 -14.09
N VAL A 117 3.98 2.47 -12.99
CA VAL A 117 2.52 2.34 -12.88
C VAL A 117 1.82 3.30 -13.83
N ALA A 118 2.27 4.55 -13.92
CA ALA A 118 1.73 5.54 -14.86
C ALA A 118 1.92 5.09 -16.31
N ALA A 119 3.10 4.61 -16.67
CA ALA A 119 3.38 4.09 -18.01
C ALA A 119 2.49 2.87 -18.33
N GLN A 120 2.31 1.98 -17.38
CA GLN A 120 1.43 0.83 -17.56
C GLN A 120 -0.04 1.22 -17.74
N LEU A 121 -0.52 2.27 -17.05
CA LEU A 121 -1.88 2.77 -17.20
C LEU A 121 -2.11 3.45 -18.56
N VAL A 122 -1.09 4.14 -19.10
CA VAL A 122 -1.19 4.84 -20.38
C VAL A 122 -0.97 3.92 -21.57
N PHE A 123 0.03 3.04 -21.50
CA PHE A 123 0.47 2.20 -22.62
C PHE A 123 0.06 0.74 -22.49
N GLY A 124 -0.46 0.33 -21.32
CA GLY A 124 -0.87 -1.04 -21.07
C GLY A 124 -2.10 -1.42 -21.90
N ASN A 125 -1.97 -2.40 -22.78
CA ASN A 125 -3.11 -3.00 -23.43
C ASN A 125 -3.79 -3.97 -22.45
N PRO A 126 -5.12 -3.86 -22.23
CA PRO A 126 -5.83 -4.89 -21.48
C PRO A 126 -5.65 -6.24 -22.21
N ALA A 127 -5.10 -7.21 -21.50
CA ALA A 127 -4.95 -8.53 -22.10
C ALA A 127 -6.34 -9.10 -22.44
N ARG A 128 -6.43 -9.79 -23.57
CA ARG A 128 -7.56 -10.63 -23.91
C ARG A 128 -7.79 -11.64 -22.77
N GLU A 129 -9.06 -12.02 -22.55
CA GLU A 129 -9.45 -13.03 -21.56
C GLU A 129 -8.44 -14.18 -21.54
N SER A 130 -7.58 -14.17 -20.55
CA SER A 130 -6.67 -15.27 -20.29
C SER A 130 -7.12 -15.92 -18.99
N ASP A 131 -7.08 -17.25 -18.95
CA ASP A 131 -7.39 -17.99 -17.74
C ASP A 131 -6.56 -17.49 -16.58
N LEU A 132 -7.17 -17.39 -15.41
CA LEU A 132 -6.47 -17.03 -14.19
C LEU A 132 -5.33 -18.02 -13.96
N PRO A 133 -4.13 -17.54 -13.60
CA PRO A 133 -3.00 -18.42 -13.34
C PRO A 133 -3.31 -19.41 -12.22
N SER A 134 -2.56 -20.51 -12.20
CA SER A 134 -2.62 -21.48 -11.11
C SER A 134 -2.43 -20.79 -9.74
N SER A 135 -3.00 -21.35 -8.70
CA SER A 135 -2.91 -20.80 -7.33
C SER A 135 -1.48 -20.56 -6.87
N GLY A 136 -0.52 -21.37 -7.30
CA GLY A 136 0.91 -21.18 -6.98
C GLY A 136 1.49 -19.93 -7.62
N LEU A 137 1.14 -19.65 -8.87
CA LEU A 137 1.62 -18.47 -9.59
C LEU A 137 0.96 -17.19 -9.05
N LEU A 138 -0.31 -17.27 -8.62
CA LEU A 138 -0.98 -16.19 -7.89
C LEU A 138 -0.31 -15.93 -6.53
N GLY A 139 0.09 -16.98 -5.80
CA GLY A 139 0.84 -16.84 -4.55
C GLY A 139 2.19 -16.15 -4.75
N GLY A 140 2.96 -16.54 -5.79
CA GLY A 140 4.22 -15.89 -6.15
C GLY A 140 4.05 -14.42 -6.55
N ALA A 141 3.03 -14.11 -7.37
CA ALA A 141 2.67 -12.73 -7.70
C ALA A 141 2.27 -11.94 -6.45
N GLY A 142 1.48 -12.55 -5.56
CA GLY A 142 1.11 -11.96 -4.27
C GLY A 142 2.31 -11.62 -3.42
N PHE A 143 3.32 -12.50 -3.34
CA PHE A 143 4.56 -12.25 -2.61
C PHE A 143 5.29 -11.00 -3.16
N MET A 144 5.48 -10.91 -4.46
CA MET A 144 6.14 -9.76 -5.09
C MET A 144 5.36 -8.46 -4.88
N ILE A 145 4.04 -8.52 -5.07
CA ILE A 145 3.13 -7.38 -4.83
C ILE A 145 3.22 -6.95 -3.36
N GLY A 146 3.13 -7.91 -2.43
CA GLY A 146 3.21 -7.64 -1.00
C GLY A 146 4.53 -6.99 -0.60
N ALA A 147 5.64 -7.55 -1.07
CA ALA A 147 6.97 -7.03 -0.77
C ALA A 147 7.18 -5.61 -1.29
N LEU A 148 6.91 -5.36 -2.58
CA LEU A 148 7.08 -4.04 -3.18
C LEU A 148 6.12 -3.00 -2.58
N SER A 149 4.86 -3.37 -2.39
CA SER A 149 3.86 -2.45 -1.81
C SER A 149 4.20 -2.07 -0.37
N SER A 150 4.68 -3.01 0.42
CA SER A 150 5.02 -2.78 1.82
C SER A 150 6.29 -1.93 1.97
N VAL A 151 7.34 -2.20 1.18
CA VAL A 151 8.57 -1.37 1.15
C VAL A 151 8.23 0.11 0.95
N LEU A 152 7.24 0.40 0.12
CA LEU A 152 6.88 1.76 -0.29
C LEU A 152 5.66 2.34 0.44
N GLY A 153 5.03 1.58 1.34
CA GLY A 153 3.84 2.03 2.05
C GLY A 153 2.62 2.22 1.15
N ILE A 154 2.58 1.54 0.01
CA ILE A 154 1.52 1.66 -0.98
C ILE A 154 0.52 0.54 -0.73
N GLY A 155 -0.77 0.88 -0.69
CA GLY A 155 -1.83 -0.12 -0.64
C GLY A 155 -1.79 -1.06 -1.85
N GLY A 156 -2.25 -2.28 -1.68
CA GLY A 156 -2.22 -3.31 -2.73
C GLY A 156 -2.86 -2.92 -4.07
N GLY A 157 -3.63 -1.82 -4.11
CA GLY A 157 -4.37 -1.36 -5.29
C GLY A 157 -3.50 -1.09 -6.50
N SER A 158 -2.41 -0.38 -6.31
CA SER A 158 -1.54 0.10 -7.39
C SER A 158 -0.86 -1.00 -8.21
N LEU A 159 -0.55 -2.12 -7.58
CA LEU A 159 0.09 -3.26 -8.26
C LEU A 159 -0.91 -4.40 -8.53
N THR A 160 -1.84 -4.66 -7.62
CA THR A 160 -2.81 -5.75 -7.77
C THR A 160 -3.83 -5.45 -8.88
N VAL A 161 -4.31 -4.21 -8.99
CA VAL A 161 -5.30 -3.86 -10.02
C VAL A 161 -4.72 -4.03 -11.43
N PRO A 162 -3.56 -3.43 -11.79
CA PRO A 162 -2.95 -3.65 -13.08
C PRO A 162 -2.65 -5.13 -13.36
N PHE A 163 -2.14 -5.85 -12.37
CA PHE A 163 -1.88 -7.28 -12.51
C PHE A 163 -3.14 -8.09 -12.84
N LEU A 164 -4.24 -7.85 -12.12
CA LEU A 164 -5.49 -8.58 -12.35
C LEU A 164 -6.19 -8.16 -13.65
N THR A 165 -6.15 -6.88 -14.01
CA THR A 165 -6.71 -6.40 -15.28
C THR A 165 -5.92 -6.92 -16.46
N TYR A 166 -4.60 -7.02 -16.35
CA TYR A 166 -3.76 -7.68 -17.35
C TYR A 166 -4.11 -9.16 -17.53
N ARG A 167 -4.66 -9.81 -16.50
CA ARG A 167 -5.15 -11.20 -16.52
C ARG A 167 -6.63 -11.32 -16.90
N GLY A 168 -7.24 -10.28 -17.46
CA GLY A 168 -8.63 -10.30 -17.94
C GLY A 168 -9.69 -10.15 -16.84
N VAL A 169 -9.32 -9.88 -15.60
CA VAL A 169 -10.29 -9.59 -14.54
C VAL A 169 -10.88 -8.20 -14.76
N VAL A 170 -12.22 -8.11 -14.74
CA VAL A 170 -12.94 -6.84 -14.90
C VAL A 170 -12.47 -5.85 -13.84
N ILE A 171 -12.18 -4.60 -14.23
CA ILE A 171 -11.57 -3.57 -13.39
C ILE A 171 -12.31 -3.37 -12.04
N ARG A 172 -13.64 -3.42 -12.03
CA ARG A 172 -14.44 -3.29 -10.78
C ARG A 172 -14.14 -4.43 -9.80
N GLN A 173 -14.00 -5.66 -10.31
CA GLN A 173 -13.66 -6.82 -9.49
C GLN A 173 -12.18 -6.80 -9.08
N ALA A 174 -11.28 -6.33 -9.96
CA ALA A 174 -9.87 -6.17 -9.65
C ALA A 174 -9.67 -5.18 -8.49
N VAL A 175 -10.38 -4.05 -8.51
CA VAL A 175 -10.37 -3.05 -7.42
C VAL A 175 -10.93 -3.65 -6.12
N ALA A 176 -12.03 -4.39 -6.17
CA ALA A 176 -12.61 -5.03 -5.00
C ALA A 176 -11.68 -6.10 -4.38
N VAL A 177 -11.04 -6.92 -5.22
CA VAL A 177 -10.05 -7.91 -4.79
C VAL A 177 -8.82 -7.22 -4.20
N SER A 178 -8.33 -6.16 -4.82
CA SER A 178 -7.16 -5.43 -4.33
C SER A 178 -7.43 -4.75 -2.98
N ALA A 179 -8.62 -4.20 -2.77
CA ALA A 179 -9.04 -3.65 -1.48
C ALA A 179 -9.06 -4.73 -0.38
N ALA A 180 -9.56 -5.94 -0.71
CA ALA A 180 -9.55 -7.07 0.21
C ALA A 180 -8.12 -7.57 0.52
N CYS A 181 -7.22 -7.56 -0.46
CA CYS A 181 -5.80 -7.87 -0.28
C CYS A 181 -5.05 -6.77 0.48
N GLY A 182 -5.55 -5.53 0.47
CA GLY A 182 -4.96 -4.39 1.16
C GLY A 182 -4.90 -4.57 2.67
N LEU A 183 -5.90 -5.21 3.27
CA LEU A 183 -5.94 -5.43 4.72
C LEU A 183 -4.80 -6.34 5.21
N PRO A 184 -4.65 -7.58 4.73
CA PRO A 184 -3.54 -8.44 5.16
C PRO A 184 -2.17 -7.86 4.80
N LEU A 185 -2.05 -7.16 3.67
CA LEU A 185 -0.84 -6.46 3.28
C LEU A 185 -0.46 -5.39 4.31
N ALA A 186 -1.41 -4.52 4.65
CA ALA A 186 -1.17 -3.40 5.55
C ALA A 186 -0.85 -3.87 6.97
N LEU A 187 -1.54 -4.90 7.46
CA LEU A 187 -1.26 -5.50 8.78
C LEU A 187 0.15 -6.11 8.83
N ALA A 188 0.51 -6.91 7.83
CA ALA A 188 1.82 -7.55 7.78
C ALA A 188 2.96 -6.54 7.58
N GLY A 189 2.77 -5.58 6.68
CA GLY A 189 3.76 -4.53 6.41
C GLY A 189 3.94 -3.58 7.60
N ALA A 190 2.84 -3.13 8.21
CA ALA A 190 2.91 -2.30 9.41
C ALA A 190 3.62 -3.03 10.55
N ALA A 191 3.33 -4.33 10.76
CA ALA A 191 4.05 -5.13 11.75
C ALA A 191 5.56 -5.14 11.49
N GLY A 192 6.01 -5.27 10.23
CA GLY A 192 7.42 -5.18 9.85
C GLY A 192 8.06 -3.85 10.24
N TYR A 193 7.40 -2.71 9.94
CA TYR A 193 7.87 -1.37 10.30
C TYR A 193 7.82 -1.09 11.80
N ILE A 194 6.80 -1.60 12.50
CA ILE A 194 6.71 -1.47 13.96
C ILE A 194 7.88 -2.20 14.64
N ILE A 195 8.07 -3.50 14.32
CA ILE A 195 9.12 -4.33 14.93
C ILE A 195 10.49 -3.73 14.68
N SER A 196 10.75 -3.26 13.46
CA SER A 196 12.04 -2.69 13.09
C SER A 196 12.27 -1.33 13.76
N GLY A 197 11.22 -0.55 13.98
CA GLY A 197 11.30 0.77 14.60
C GLY A 197 11.43 0.76 16.13
N PHE A 198 11.20 -0.37 16.82
CA PHE A 198 11.26 -0.41 18.28
C PHE A 198 12.63 -0.02 18.87
N ASN A 199 13.70 -0.26 18.13
CA ASN A 199 15.07 0.07 18.57
C ASN A 199 15.54 1.45 18.11
N SER A 200 14.72 2.22 17.44
CA SER A 200 15.08 3.55 16.93
C SER A 200 14.91 4.60 18.05
N THR A 201 15.99 5.30 18.40
CA THR A 201 16.05 6.24 19.52
C THR A 201 15.55 7.65 19.19
N ASN A 202 15.31 7.98 17.93
CA ASN A 202 14.99 9.35 17.46
C ASN A 202 13.53 9.48 16.96
N LEU A 203 12.62 8.65 17.45
CA LEU A 203 11.23 8.70 17.04
C LEU A 203 10.46 9.80 17.80
N PRO A 204 9.53 10.51 17.17
CA PRO A 204 8.71 11.51 17.85
C PRO A 204 7.77 10.87 18.87
N ASP A 205 7.43 11.66 19.91
CA ASP A 205 6.47 11.26 20.94
C ASP A 205 5.12 10.91 20.31
N GLY A 206 4.54 9.76 20.70
CA GLY A 206 3.29 9.25 20.14
C GLY A 206 3.47 8.29 18.97
N SER A 207 4.70 7.88 18.64
CA SER A 207 4.96 6.84 17.66
C SER A 207 5.11 5.44 18.29
N ILE A 208 4.63 4.40 17.61
CA ILE A 208 4.90 3.00 17.95
C ILE A 208 5.75 2.41 16.82
N GLY A 209 7.08 2.31 17.05
CA GLY A 209 8.02 2.06 15.97
C GLY A 209 7.91 3.14 14.90
N TYR A 210 7.95 2.78 13.63
CA TYR A 210 7.75 3.74 12.54
C TYR A 210 6.27 4.05 12.22
N LEU A 211 5.37 3.91 13.18
CA LEU A 211 3.95 4.28 13.05
C LEU A 211 3.65 5.49 13.93
N PHE A 212 3.19 6.57 13.34
CA PHE A 212 2.80 7.79 14.05
C PHE A 212 1.27 7.88 14.16
N PHE A 213 0.76 8.26 15.35
CA PHE A 213 -0.67 8.36 15.65
C PHE A 213 -1.12 9.79 15.87
#